data_95bfaafabf23c4cccd3d252933031c9b
#
_entry.id   95bfaafabf23c4cccd3d252933031c9b
#
_cell.length_a   1.000
_cell.length_b   1.000
_cell.length_c   1.000
_cell.angle_alpha   90.00
_cell.angle_beta   90.00
_cell.angle_gamma   90.00
#
_symmetry.space_group_name_H-M   'P 1'
#
loop_
_entity.id
_entity.type
_entity.pdbx_description
1 polymer ?
#
loop_
_entity_poly.entity_id
_entity_poly.type
_entity_poly.pdbx_seq_one_letter_code
_entity_poly.pdbx_strand_id
1 'polypeptide(L)'
;APGDAGMIIKPTQFTMADMFKSVGYSTCAIGKWHLGLGAETGKQDWNAPLPSALADIGFDHHYIMAATADRVPCVFIEDGKVANYDPSAPIEVSYYRNFPGEPTGKDNPELCYNMKSSHGHNMSIVNGIGRIGYMKGGGKALWKDENIADSITTHAIDFIKKNSNNPFFLYFATNDVHVPRFPHERFRGKSSMGMRGDAIVQFDWSVGKIMETLDKLGIADNTIVLLTSDNGPVVDDGYQDQAEELLNGHKPAGPWRGNKYSAFEGGTAIPVIVRWPKNVKAGQTSDVLMSQIDFMASFGNLIGATFPKGSAPDSRNHLGNLLGTDTTHRPWVAEMSSNHVLSIRTKEWKYIEPNDGSKMIKWGPKIETGNDPLPQLYRISDNLYEQDNVADTHPTVVYELQNILRRVR
;
A
#
# COMPACT_ATOMS: atom_id res chain seq x y z
N ALA A 1 4.22 -3.16 9.44
CA ALA A 1 5.06 -2.67 10.54
C ALA A 1 4.19 -1.90 11.55
N PRO A 2 4.52 -1.86 12.85
CA PRO A 2 3.91 -0.94 13.80
C PRO A 2 4.24 0.51 13.45
N GLY A 3 3.45 1.48 13.95
CA GLY A 3 3.68 2.89 13.65
C GLY A 3 4.94 3.46 14.30
N ASP A 4 5.45 2.80 15.33
CA ASP A 4 6.73 3.09 15.99
C ASP A 4 7.88 2.18 15.50
N ALA A 5 7.74 1.53 14.34
CA ALA A 5 8.83 0.75 13.75
C ALA A 5 10.01 1.65 13.37
N GLY A 6 11.22 1.15 13.60
CA GLY A 6 12.41 1.74 13.00
C GLY A 6 12.40 1.60 11.48
N MET A 7 13.13 2.45 10.80
CA MET A 7 13.17 2.54 9.34
C MET A 7 13.61 1.22 8.71
N ILE A 8 12.76 0.64 7.87
CA ILE A 8 13.01 -0.65 7.22
C ILE A 8 13.95 -0.46 6.03
N ILE A 9 13.76 0.58 5.25
CA ILE A 9 14.65 0.96 4.16
C ILE A 9 15.88 1.63 4.77
N LYS A 10 17.04 1.02 4.59
CA LYS A 10 18.29 1.58 5.14
C LYS A 10 18.78 2.76 4.27
N PRO A 11 19.33 3.82 4.88
CA PRO A 11 19.89 4.97 4.11
C PRO A 11 20.99 4.60 3.11
N THR A 12 21.58 3.40 3.24
CA THR A 12 22.57 2.86 2.29
C THR A 12 21.95 2.20 1.05
N GLN A 13 20.64 1.99 1.04
CA GLN A 13 19.94 1.40 -0.09
C GLN A 13 19.54 2.51 -1.07
N PHE A 14 19.93 2.33 -2.33
CA PHE A 14 19.55 3.23 -3.41
C PHE A 14 18.10 3.03 -3.79
N THR A 15 17.28 4.04 -3.57
CA THR A 15 15.81 3.98 -3.77
C THR A 15 15.39 4.58 -5.11
N MET A 16 14.11 4.43 -5.43
CA MET A 16 13.52 5.12 -6.58
C MET A 16 13.55 6.65 -6.41
N ALA A 17 13.39 7.16 -5.20
CA ALA A 17 13.50 8.59 -4.93
C ALA A 17 14.93 9.09 -5.15
N ASP A 18 15.96 8.36 -4.70
CA ASP A 18 17.37 8.68 -5.00
C ASP A 18 17.63 8.67 -6.50
N MET A 19 17.07 7.70 -7.22
CA MET A 19 17.21 7.61 -8.67
C MET A 19 16.67 8.86 -9.37
N PHE A 20 15.45 9.28 -9.07
CA PHE A 20 14.86 10.50 -9.64
C PHE A 20 15.63 11.74 -9.23
N LYS A 21 16.01 11.86 -7.96
CA LYS A 21 16.81 12.98 -7.45
C LYS A 21 18.17 13.09 -8.12
N SER A 22 18.83 11.96 -8.43
CA SER A 22 20.15 11.94 -9.09
C SER A 22 20.16 12.58 -10.48
N VAL A 23 19.00 12.71 -11.11
CA VAL A 23 18.83 13.37 -12.42
C VAL A 23 18.03 14.68 -12.35
N GLY A 24 17.95 15.29 -11.17
CA GLY A 24 17.42 16.62 -10.96
C GLY A 24 15.90 16.73 -10.76
N TYR A 25 15.22 15.64 -10.43
CA TYR A 25 13.81 15.70 -10.04
C TYR A 25 13.66 16.15 -8.58
N SER A 26 12.67 17.00 -8.31
CA SER A 26 12.16 17.21 -6.95
C SER A 26 11.36 15.98 -6.51
N THR A 27 11.59 15.47 -5.31
CA THR A 27 10.99 14.22 -4.85
C THR A 27 10.11 14.43 -3.63
N CYS A 28 8.93 13.80 -3.61
CA CYS A 28 7.99 13.92 -2.50
C CYS A 28 7.25 12.61 -2.20
N ALA A 29 7.06 12.31 -0.90
CA ALA A 29 6.18 11.23 -0.43
C ALA A 29 5.02 11.82 0.35
N ILE A 30 3.78 11.43 0.01
CA ILE A 30 2.58 11.92 0.67
C ILE A 30 1.62 10.76 0.95
N GLY A 31 1.09 10.74 2.19
CA GLY A 31 0.07 9.78 2.63
C GLY A 31 0.61 8.63 3.44
N LYS A 32 0.15 7.41 3.22
CA LYS A 32 0.55 6.21 3.96
C LYS A 32 2.03 5.88 3.72
N TRP A 33 2.80 5.74 4.80
CA TRP A 33 4.19 5.30 4.71
C TRP A 33 4.38 3.83 5.06
N HIS A 34 4.14 3.44 6.29
CA HIS A 34 4.13 2.06 6.79
C HIS A 34 5.47 1.29 6.68
N LEU A 35 6.58 1.99 6.46
CA LEU A 35 7.93 1.42 6.33
C LEU A 35 8.88 1.85 7.44
N GLY A 36 8.31 2.33 8.55
CA GLY A 36 9.06 2.74 9.73
C GLY A 36 9.75 4.10 9.60
N LEU A 37 10.08 4.69 10.74
CA LEU A 37 10.74 5.98 10.91
C LEU A 37 11.70 5.92 12.10
N GLY A 38 12.77 6.72 12.06
CA GLY A 38 13.76 6.69 13.12
C GLY A 38 14.68 5.46 13.09
N ALA A 39 15.66 5.41 14.00
CA ALA A 39 16.71 4.40 13.98
C ALA A 39 16.24 3.04 14.53
N GLU A 40 15.42 3.05 15.58
CA GLU A 40 15.04 1.85 16.33
C GLU A 40 13.55 1.83 16.64
N THR A 41 12.95 0.63 16.62
CA THR A 41 11.55 0.41 16.97
C THR A 41 11.27 0.81 18.43
N GLY A 42 10.23 1.63 18.63
CA GLY A 42 9.78 2.08 19.94
C GLY A 42 10.69 3.13 20.61
N LYS A 43 11.62 3.74 19.85
CA LYS A 43 12.55 4.78 20.33
C LYS A 43 12.31 6.15 19.70
N GLN A 44 11.25 6.32 18.92
CA GLN A 44 10.91 7.60 18.31
C GLN A 44 10.48 8.61 19.38
N ASP A 45 11.12 9.76 19.41
CA ASP A 45 10.63 10.92 20.13
C ASP A 45 9.73 11.74 19.19
N TRP A 46 8.42 11.57 19.33
CA TRP A 46 7.43 12.27 18.52
C TRP A 46 7.30 13.76 18.84
N ASN A 47 8.00 14.24 19.87
CA ASN A 47 7.98 15.63 20.32
C ASN A 47 9.18 16.43 19.80
N ALA A 48 10.08 15.79 19.07
CA ALA A 48 11.27 16.36 18.47
C ALA A 48 11.40 15.94 17.01
N PRO A 49 12.30 16.57 16.22
CA PRO A 49 12.62 16.09 14.88
C PRO A 49 13.14 14.65 14.92
N LEU A 50 12.60 13.78 14.09
CA LEU A 50 13.03 12.39 13.97
C LEU A 50 14.44 12.32 13.36
N PRO A 51 15.38 11.55 13.96
CA PRO A 51 16.77 11.50 13.54
C PRO A 51 16.99 10.78 12.20
N SER A 52 16.02 9.98 11.76
CA SER A 52 16.00 9.31 10.46
C SER A 52 14.60 9.41 9.87
N ALA A 53 14.54 9.97 8.70
CA ALA A 53 13.29 10.24 7.98
C ALA A 53 13.47 9.99 6.48
N LEU A 54 12.46 10.30 5.69
CA LEU A 54 12.45 10.03 4.27
C LEU A 54 13.52 10.82 3.49
N ALA A 55 14.06 11.89 4.06
CA ALA A 55 15.17 12.63 3.48
C ALA A 55 16.43 11.76 3.29
N ASP A 56 16.64 10.79 4.19
CA ASP A 56 17.80 9.88 4.16
C ASP A 56 17.70 8.80 3.05
N ILE A 57 16.55 8.71 2.41
CA ILE A 57 16.25 7.75 1.33
C ILE A 57 15.73 8.44 0.06
N GLY A 58 16.14 9.70 -0.15
CA GLY A 58 16.00 10.41 -1.40
C GLY A 58 14.78 11.33 -1.56
N PHE A 59 13.88 11.43 -0.59
CA PHE A 59 12.75 12.36 -0.66
C PHE A 59 13.11 13.75 -0.14
N ASP A 60 12.94 14.79 -0.97
CA ASP A 60 13.16 16.18 -0.57
C ASP A 60 12.11 16.68 0.42
N HIS A 61 10.86 16.21 0.24
CA HIS A 61 9.73 16.57 1.07
C HIS A 61 8.88 15.33 1.39
N HIS A 62 8.20 15.36 2.52
CA HIS A 62 7.18 14.37 2.84
C HIS A 62 6.11 14.91 3.78
N TYR A 63 4.86 14.46 3.56
CA TYR A 63 3.73 14.66 4.44
C TYR A 63 3.00 13.32 4.59
N ILE A 64 3.31 12.59 5.64
CA ILE A 64 2.97 11.18 5.75
C ILE A 64 2.29 10.80 7.06
N MET A 65 1.58 9.68 7.01
CA MET A 65 1.19 8.91 8.18
C MET A 65 2.30 7.90 8.46
N ALA A 66 2.75 7.77 9.73
CA ALA A 66 3.85 6.87 10.08
C ALA A 66 3.58 5.41 9.68
N ALA A 67 2.32 4.97 9.79
CA ALA A 67 1.85 3.67 9.31
C ALA A 67 0.56 3.84 8.49
N THR A 68 -0.56 3.33 8.97
CA THR A 68 -1.91 3.36 8.39
C THR A 68 -2.85 4.05 9.37
N ALA A 69 -4.03 4.47 8.94
CA ALA A 69 -4.99 5.18 9.79
C ALA A 69 -5.46 4.35 11.00
N ASP A 70 -5.45 3.04 10.90
CA ASP A 70 -5.81 2.13 11.99
C ASP A 70 -4.75 2.01 13.10
N ARG A 71 -3.58 2.65 12.96
CA ARG A 71 -2.42 2.55 13.86
C ARG A 71 -2.01 3.88 14.46
N VAL A 72 -1.51 3.82 15.69
CA VAL A 72 -0.89 4.98 16.34
C VAL A 72 0.58 5.14 15.86
N PRO A 73 1.13 6.39 15.84
CA PRO A 73 0.52 7.66 16.23
C PRO A 73 -0.45 8.18 15.17
N CYS A 74 -1.58 8.73 15.61
CA CYS A 74 -2.60 9.30 14.74
C CYS A 74 -2.32 10.77 14.41
N VAL A 75 -1.13 11.04 13.86
CA VAL A 75 -0.64 12.37 13.47
C VAL A 75 0.09 12.30 12.14
N PHE A 76 0.06 13.40 11.38
CA PHE A 76 0.92 13.52 10.21
C PHE A 76 2.33 13.91 10.58
N ILE A 77 3.29 13.43 9.81
CA ILE A 77 4.71 13.77 9.89
C ILE A 77 5.07 14.56 8.64
N GLU A 78 5.51 15.78 8.81
CA GLU A 78 5.97 16.68 7.76
C GLU A 78 7.46 16.95 7.92
N ASP A 79 8.25 16.59 6.93
CA ASP A 79 9.69 16.78 6.88
C ASP A 79 10.40 16.40 8.21
N GLY A 80 10.05 15.22 8.71
CA GLY A 80 10.64 14.64 9.92
C GLY A 80 10.09 15.15 11.24
N LYS A 81 9.02 15.94 11.25
CA LYS A 81 8.39 16.48 12.46
C LYS A 81 6.89 16.21 12.46
N VAL A 82 6.30 16.10 13.65
CA VAL A 82 4.84 16.06 13.77
C VAL A 82 4.24 17.38 13.28
N ALA A 83 3.40 17.30 12.27
CA ALA A 83 2.67 18.44 11.75
C ALA A 83 1.69 18.99 12.81
N ASN A 84 1.56 20.30 12.91
CA ASN A 84 0.70 20.97 13.92
C ASN A 84 0.99 20.54 15.36
N TYR A 85 2.24 20.22 15.68
CA TYR A 85 2.64 19.77 17.01
C TYR A 85 2.07 20.66 18.13
N ASP A 86 1.55 20.02 19.16
CA ASP A 86 0.99 20.69 20.33
C ASP A 86 1.89 20.46 21.56
N PRO A 87 2.70 21.44 21.97
CA PRO A 87 3.58 21.30 23.14
C PRO A 87 2.85 21.14 24.47
N SER A 88 1.55 21.50 24.54
CA SER A 88 0.73 21.28 25.73
C SER A 88 0.22 19.85 25.88
N ALA A 89 0.33 19.04 24.83
CA ALA A 89 -0.13 17.66 24.77
C ALA A 89 0.94 16.74 24.15
N PRO A 90 2.09 16.54 24.83
CA PRO A 90 3.19 15.73 24.32
C PRO A 90 2.76 14.31 23.99
N ILE A 91 3.30 13.78 22.90
CA ILE A 91 2.94 12.48 22.33
C ILE A 91 3.80 11.37 22.91
N GLU A 92 3.15 10.35 23.44
CA GLU A 92 3.78 9.07 23.77
C GLU A 92 3.09 7.94 23.03
N VAL A 93 3.86 6.97 22.52
CA VAL A 93 3.38 5.82 21.74
C VAL A 93 3.98 4.53 22.30
N SER A 94 3.18 3.48 22.37
CA SER A 94 3.62 2.14 22.77
C SER A 94 2.80 1.06 22.05
N TYR A 95 3.47 0.02 21.57
CA TYR A 95 2.81 -1.18 21.03
C TYR A 95 2.79 -2.35 22.02
N TYR A 96 3.26 -2.12 23.27
CA TYR A 96 3.39 -3.17 24.28
C TYR A 96 2.37 -3.03 25.42
N ARG A 97 2.09 -1.80 25.88
CA ARG A 97 1.22 -1.54 27.04
C ARG A 97 0.54 -0.19 26.93
N ASN A 98 -0.66 -0.11 27.52
CA ASN A 98 -1.39 1.14 27.64
C ASN A 98 -0.73 2.09 28.65
N PHE A 99 -1.03 3.37 28.52
CA PHE A 99 -0.64 4.41 29.47
C PHE A 99 -1.66 4.46 30.63
N PRO A 100 -1.21 4.70 31.86
CA PRO A 100 -2.11 4.79 33.01
C PRO A 100 -3.22 5.82 32.82
N GLY A 101 -4.47 5.41 33.01
CA GLY A 101 -5.63 6.29 32.90
C GLY A 101 -6.19 6.49 31.48
N GLU A 102 -5.48 6.04 30.44
CA GLU A 102 -5.97 6.19 29.07
C GLU A 102 -7.01 5.11 28.73
N PRO A 103 -8.18 5.49 28.16
CA PRO A 103 -9.21 4.54 27.77
C PRO A 103 -8.79 3.70 26.57
N THR A 104 -9.34 2.49 26.47
CA THR A 104 -9.16 1.62 25.31
C THR A 104 -10.48 1.25 24.67
N GLY A 105 -10.49 0.98 23.38
CA GLY A 105 -11.69 0.50 22.68
C GLY A 105 -12.17 -0.85 23.22
N LYS A 106 -11.30 -1.63 23.86
CA LYS A 106 -11.64 -2.89 24.51
C LYS A 106 -12.44 -2.67 25.79
N ASP A 107 -12.00 -1.75 26.66
CA ASP A 107 -12.56 -1.55 27.97
C ASP A 107 -13.66 -0.48 27.98
N ASN A 108 -13.64 0.41 27.00
CA ASN A 108 -14.54 1.55 26.83
C ASN A 108 -15.15 1.61 25.42
N PRO A 109 -15.86 0.56 24.95
CA PRO A 109 -16.38 0.49 23.58
C PRO A 109 -17.42 1.58 23.25
N GLU A 110 -18.04 2.18 24.24
CA GLU A 110 -18.96 3.32 24.10
C GLU A 110 -18.25 4.59 23.61
N LEU A 111 -16.96 4.73 23.87
CA LEU A 111 -16.15 5.85 23.37
C LEU A 111 -15.77 5.70 21.89
N CYS A 112 -15.98 4.51 21.29
CA CYS A 112 -15.85 4.29 19.87
C CYS A 112 -17.14 4.67 19.12
N TYR A 113 -17.56 5.92 19.26
CA TYR A 113 -18.84 6.42 18.74
C TYR A 113 -18.85 6.63 17.23
N ASN A 114 -17.71 6.79 16.58
CA ASN A 114 -17.62 6.89 15.11
C ASN A 114 -17.51 5.52 14.44
N MET A 115 -16.72 4.61 15.00
CA MET A 115 -16.57 3.26 14.45
C MET A 115 -16.05 2.28 15.51
N LYS A 116 -16.76 1.18 15.69
CA LYS A 116 -16.35 0.09 16.59
C LYS A 116 -15.48 -0.92 15.84
N SER A 117 -14.56 -1.56 16.56
CA SER A 117 -13.82 -2.70 16.00
C SER A 117 -14.67 -3.97 15.92
N SER A 118 -14.47 -4.77 14.88
CA SER A 118 -14.97 -6.15 14.78
C SER A 118 -13.99 -7.12 15.45
N HIS A 119 -12.70 -6.90 15.23
CA HIS A 119 -11.62 -7.67 15.85
C HIS A 119 -10.31 -6.83 15.86
N GLY A 120 -9.42 -7.09 16.79
CA GLY A 120 -8.18 -6.31 16.93
C GLY A 120 -8.46 -4.84 17.24
N HIS A 121 -7.95 -3.89 16.58
CA HIS A 121 -8.20 -2.44 16.50
C HIS A 121 -8.95 -1.80 17.70
N ASN A 122 -8.71 -2.28 18.94
CA ASN A 122 -9.47 -1.91 20.14
C ASN A 122 -8.56 -1.41 21.29
N MET A 123 -7.37 -0.91 20.93
CA MET A 123 -6.45 -0.29 21.88
C MET A 123 -6.79 1.20 22.05
N SER A 124 -5.89 2.14 21.82
CA SER A 124 -6.21 3.57 21.98
C SER A 124 -7.38 4.02 21.10
N ILE A 125 -8.12 5.02 21.59
CA ILE A 125 -9.25 5.62 20.88
C ILE A 125 -8.85 7.01 20.42
N VAL A 126 -8.90 7.26 19.11
CA VAL A 126 -8.67 8.58 18.52
C VAL A 126 -9.81 8.89 17.57
N ASN A 127 -10.38 10.07 17.66
CA ASN A 127 -11.54 10.51 16.87
C ASN A 127 -12.74 9.53 16.96
N GLY A 128 -12.98 8.95 18.16
CA GLY A 128 -14.07 7.98 18.36
C GLY A 128 -13.89 6.67 17.57
N ILE A 129 -12.67 6.30 17.25
CA ILE A 129 -12.29 5.08 16.50
C ILE A 129 -11.16 4.37 17.25
N GLY A 130 -11.30 3.07 17.48
CA GLY A 130 -10.26 2.26 18.11
C GLY A 130 -9.07 2.03 17.18
N ARG A 131 -7.87 1.89 17.73
CA ARG A 131 -6.62 1.76 16.96
C ARG A 131 -5.84 0.51 17.38
N ILE A 132 -4.84 0.16 16.60
CA ILE A 132 -3.77 -0.76 16.98
C ILE A 132 -2.64 0.05 17.60
N GLY A 133 -2.21 -0.35 18.82
CA GLY A 133 -1.21 0.36 19.61
C GLY A 133 -1.84 1.39 20.56
N TYR A 134 -1.01 1.88 21.46
CA TYR A 134 -1.38 2.81 22.51
C TYR A 134 -0.71 4.15 22.31
N MET A 135 -1.45 5.24 22.49
CA MET A 135 -0.92 6.60 22.49
C MET A 135 -1.64 7.45 23.52
N LYS A 136 -0.95 8.49 23.98
CA LYS A 136 -1.56 9.61 24.69
C LYS A 136 -1.04 10.93 24.15
N GLY A 137 -1.71 12.00 24.44
CA GLY A 137 -1.35 13.34 23.96
C GLY A 137 -1.73 13.57 22.50
N GLY A 138 -0.96 14.39 21.82
CA GLY A 138 -1.17 14.81 20.43
C GLY A 138 -2.00 16.06 20.27
N GLY A 139 -2.98 16.33 21.13
CA GLY A 139 -3.77 17.55 21.11
C GLY A 139 -4.28 17.94 19.72
N LYS A 140 -3.95 19.14 19.26
CA LYS A 140 -4.34 19.65 17.93
C LYS A 140 -3.60 18.99 16.75
N ALA A 141 -2.56 18.21 17.00
CA ALA A 141 -1.87 17.45 15.95
C ALA A 141 -2.63 16.19 15.53
N LEU A 142 -3.56 15.70 16.36
CA LEU A 142 -4.37 14.53 16.02
C LEU A 142 -5.20 14.79 14.77
N TRP A 143 -5.12 13.89 13.80
CA TRP A 143 -5.98 13.97 12.62
C TRP A 143 -7.45 13.64 12.96
N LYS A 144 -8.35 14.10 12.10
CA LYS A 144 -9.72 13.60 12.00
C LYS A 144 -9.80 12.70 10.77
N ASP A 145 -10.29 11.47 10.94
CA ASP A 145 -10.28 10.46 9.89
C ASP A 145 -10.99 10.91 8.62
N GLU A 146 -12.13 11.59 8.78
CA GLU A 146 -12.90 12.15 7.68
C GLU A 146 -12.15 13.20 6.85
N ASN A 147 -11.06 13.77 7.37
CA ASN A 147 -10.27 14.79 6.69
C ASN A 147 -8.94 14.26 6.12
N ILE A 148 -8.59 12.99 6.33
CA ILE A 148 -7.31 12.43 5.87
C ILE A 148 -7.15 12.60 4.36
N ALA A 149 -8.17 12.20 3.57
CA ALA A 149 -8.12 12.29 2.12
C ALA A 149 -7.94 13.72 1.62
N ASP A 150 -8.66 14.69 2.22
CA ASP A 150 -8.52 16.12 1.88
C ASP A 150 -7.11 16.62 2.20
N SER A 151 -6.59 16.27 3.38
CA SER A 151 -5.28 16.71 3.83
C SER A 151 -4.16 16.24 2.89
N ILE A 152 -4.08 14.93 2.62
CA ILE A 152 -3.04 14.39 1.75
C ILE A 152 -3.20 14.85 0.29
N THR A 153 -4.44 14.97 -0.21
CA THR A 153 -4.70 15.45 -1.57
C THR A 153 -4.30 16.92 -1.74
N THR A 154 -4.57 17.77 -0.74
CA THR A 154 -4.16 19.17 -0.76
C THR A 154 -2.64 19.30 -0.80
N HIS A 155 -1.91 18.57 0.05
CA HIS A 155 -0.43 18.60 0.04
C HIS A 155 0.14 18.09 -1.29
N ALA A 156 -0.48 17.06 -1.89
CA ALA A 156 -0.07 16.57 -3.20
C ALA A 156 -0.26 17.63 -4.31
N ILE A 157 -1.42 18.30 -4.31
CA ILE A 157 -1.70 19.40 -5.25
C ILE A 157 -0.73 20.56 -5.08
N ASP A 158 -0.43 20.95 -3.85
CA ASP A 158 0.47 22.07 -3.57
C ASP A 158 1.93 21.74 -3.97
N PHE A 159 2.36 20.49 -3.75
CA PHE A 159 3.65 20.02 -4.28
C PHE A 159 3.70 20.07 -5.81
N ILE A 160 2.66 19.58 -6.51
CA ILE A 160 2.57 19.63 -7.98
C ILE A 160 2.63 21.08 -8.48
N LYS A 161 1.84 21.98 -7.89
CA LYS A 161 1.85 23.42 -8.26
C LYS A 161 3.21 24.05 -8.08
N LYS A 162 3.87 23.81 -6.94
CA LYS A 162 5.20 24.34 -6.64
C LYS A 162 6.25 23.89 -7.63
N ASN A 163 6.10 22.69 -8.16
CA ASN A 163 7.07 22.06 -9.07
C ASN A 163 6.60 22.00 -10.54
N SER A 164 5.55 22.73 -10.91
CA SER A 164 4.96 22.65 -12.26
C SER A 164 5.93 23.02 -13.42
N ASN A 165 6.98 23.76 -13.14
CA ASN A 165 8.02 24.16 -14.10
C ASN A 165 9.31 23.31 -14.01
N ASN A 166 9.35 22.33 -13.13
CA ASN A 166 10.51 21.47 -12.89
C ASN A 166 10.09 19.99 -12.96
N PRO A 167 11.01 19.08 -13.28
CA PRO A 167 10.71 17.66 -13.17
C PRO A 167 10.47 17.27 -11.71
N PHE A 168 9.46 16.44 -11.46
CA PHE A 168 9.16 15.97 -10.12
C PHE A 168 8.77 14.49 -10.10
N PHE A 169 9.03 13.85 -8.97
CA PHE A 169 8.56 12.51 -8.61
C PHE A 169 7.70 12.62 -7.36
N LEU A 170 6.43 12.29 -7.48
CA LEU A 170 5.47 12.25 -6.37
C LEU A 170 5.04 10.81 -6.09
N TYR A 171 5.40 10.28 -4.92
CA TYR A 171 4.83 9.06 -4.37
C TYR A 171 3.60 9.42 -3.54
N PHE A 172 2.41 9.28 -4.14
CA PHE A 172 1.13 9.59 -3.50
C PHE A 172 0.43 8.32 -3.05
N ALA A 173 0.68 7.92 -1.79
CA ALA A 173 0.13 6.72 -1.18
C ALA A 173 -1.14 7.07 -0.38
N THR A 174 -2.31 6.96 -1.01
CA THR A 174 -3.59 7.25 -0.34
C THR A 174 -3.84 6.29 0.82
N ASN A 175 -4.58 6.73 1.85
CA ASN A 175 -5.06 5.82 2.89
C ASN A 175 -6.24 4.98 2.38
N ASP A 176 -7.13 5.58 1.58
CA ASP A 176 -8.26 4.86 1.01
C ASP A 176 -7.79 3.79 -0.02
N VAL A 177 -8.36 2.61 0.04
CA VAL A 177 -9.55 2.21 0.80
C VAL A 177 -9.19 1.34 2.02
N HIS A 178 -8.03 1.56 2.66
CA HIS A 178 -7.65 0.86 3.88
C HIS A 178 -8.55 1.28 5.05
N VAL A 179 -8.67 0.42 6.04
CA VAL A 179 -9.42 0.72 7.29
C VAL A 179 -8.66 1.72 8.18
N PRO A 180 -9.40 2.44 9.05
CA PRO A 180 -10.85 2.57 9.16
C PRO A 180 -11.42 3.35 7.97
N ARG A 181 -12.49 2.83 7.38
CA ARG A 181 -13.16 3.50 6.27
C ARG A 181 -14.15 4.49 6.85
N PHE A 182 -13.69 5.71 7.06
CA PHE A 182 -14.49 6.79 7.62
C PHE A 182 -14.42 8.03 6.71
N PRO A 183 -15.08 7.97 5.54
CA PRO A 183 -15.01 9.02 4.54
C PRO A 183 -15.66 10.31 5.01
N HIS A 184 -15.21 11.44 4.45
CA HIS A 184 -15.79 12.75 4.70
C HIS A 184 -17.29 12.73 4.40
N GLU A 185 -18.08 13.48 5.16
CA GLU A 185 -19.55 13.47 5.11
C GLU A 185 -20.13 13.68 3.71
N ARG A 186 -19.46 14.48 2.85
CA ARG A 186 -19.89 14.73 1.46
C ARG A 186 -19.90 13.47 0.58
N PHE A 187 -19.20 12.40 0.99
CA PHE A 187 -19.15 11.13 0.27
C PHE A 187 -20.06 10.07 0.88
N ARG A 188 -20.57 10.28 2.09
CA ARG A 188 -21.43 9.31 2.77
C ARG A 188 -22.73 9.13 2.02
N GLY A 189 -23.11 7.85 1.79
CA GLY A 189 -24.31 7.48 1.03
C GLY A 189 -24.20 7.71 -0.49
N LYS A 190 -22.98 7.91 -1.03
CA LYS A 190 -22.76 8.01 -2.48
C LYS A 190 -22.66 6.66 -3.17
N SER A 191 -22.48 5.60 -2.40
CA SER A 191 -22.43 4.22 -2.87
C SER A 191 -23.47 3.36 -2.16
N SER A 192 -23.97 2.33 -2.85
CA SER A 192 -24.81 1.30 -2.23
C SER A 192 -24.02 0.30 -1.36
N MET A 193 -22.67 0.41 -1.32
CA MET A 193 -21.78 -0.47 -0.56
C MET A 193 -21.37 0.11 0.80
N GLY A 194 -22.14 1.04 1.37
CA GLY A 194 -21.87 1.65 2.68
C GLY A 194 -20.52 2.35 2.74
N MET A 195 -19.94 2.43 3.94
CA MET A 195 -18.68 3.14 4.20
C MET A 195 -17.52 2.68 3.28
N ARG A 196 -17.45 1.39 2.97
CA ARG A 196 -16.43 0.88 2.06
C ARG A 196 -16.58 1.44 0.66
N GLY A 197 -17.78 1.43 0.11
CA GLY A 197 -18.06 2.00 -1.22
C GLY A 197 -17.87 3.51 -1.24
N ASP A 198 -18.28 4.21 -0.20
CA ASP A 198 -18.12 5.66 -0.06
C ASP A 198 -16.62 6.05 0.02
N ALA A 199 -15.79 5.22 0.67
CA ALA A 199 -14.34 5.39 0.67
C ALA A 199 -13.71 5.17 -0.72
N ILE A 200 -14.26 4.25 -1.53
CA ILE A 200 -13.85 4.11 -2.94
C ILE A 200 -14.19 5.37 -3.74
N VAL A 201 -15.37 5.95 -3.54
CA VAL A 201 -15.76 7.23 -4.19
C VAL A 201 -14.83 8.36 -3.74
N GLN A 202 -14.45 8.40 -2.46
CA GLN A 202 -13.48 9.37 -1.94
C GLN A 202 -12.09 9.18 -2.56
N PHE A 203 -11.63 7.95 -2.71
CA PHE A 203 -10.38 7.63 -3.39
C PHE A 203 -10.38 8.13 -4.84
N ASP A 204 -11.46 7.83 -5.59
CA ASP A 204 -11.62 8.28 -6.97
C ASP A 204 -11.61 9.82 -7.06
N TRP A 205 -12.25 10.51 -6.11
CA TRP A 205 -12.19 11.96 -5.99
C TRP A 205 -10.75 12.46 -5.79
N SER A 206 -9.95 11.83 -4.94
CA SER A 206 -8.55 12.21 -4.72
C SER A 206 -7.73 12.10 -6.00
N VAL A 207 -7.87 10.98 -6.72
CA VAL A 207 -7.24 10.78 -8.03
C VAL A 207 -7.71 11.85 -9.03
N GLY A 208 -9.02 12.08 -9.11
CA GLY A 208 -9.61 13.11 -9.96
C GLY A 208 -9.03 14.49 -9.70
N LYS A 209 -8.79 14.88 -8.43
CA LYS A 209 -8.19 16.16 -8.07
C LYS A 209 -6.74 16.29 -8.54
N ILE A 210 -5.96 15.24 -8.50
CA ILE A 210 -4.61 15.21 -9.07
C ILE A 210 -4.70 15.42 -10.60
N MET A 211 -5.55 14.65 -11.27
CA MET A 211 -5.73 14.74 -12.72
C MET A 211 -6.17 16.15 -13.17
N GLU A 212 -7.18 16.73 -12.51
CA GLU A 212 -7.64 18.11 -12.75
C GLU A 212 -6.52 19.13 -12.56
N THR A 213 -5.63 18.91 -11.59
CA THR A 213 -4.51 19.81 -11.32
C THR A 213 -3.50 19.78 -12.45
N LEU A 214 -3.13 18.59 -12.92
CA LEU A 214 -2.20 18.42 -14.05
C LEU A 214 -2.75 19.05 -15.33
N ASP A 215 -4.05 18.87 -15.59
CA ASP A 215 -4.73 19.45 -16.75
C ASP A 215 -4.78 20.98 -16.67
N LYS A 216 -5.15 21.54 -15.50
CA LYS A 216 -5.20 23.01 -15.28
C LYS A 216 -3.84 23.70 -15.39
N LEU A 217 -2.78 23.00 -15.03
CA LEU A 217 -1.41 23.49 -15.14
C LEU A 217 -0.80 23.29 -16.55
N GLY A 218 -1.49 22.59 -17.44
CA GLY A 218 -1.03 22.28 -18.79
C GLY A 218 0.17 21.33 -18.85
N ILE A 219 0.37 20.53 -17.81
CA ILE A 219 1.51 19.59 -17.71
C ILE A 219 1.11 18.11 -17.86
N ALA A 220 -0.17 17.82 -18.05
CA ALA A 220 -0.69 16.46 -18.15
C ALA A 220 -0.04 15.65 -19.28
N ASP A 221 0.20 16.26 -20.42
CA ASP A 221 0.82 15.60 -21.58
C ASP A 221 2.28 15.18 -21.33
N ASN A 222 2.95 15.83 -20.40
CA ASN A 222 4.34 15.54 -20.01
C ASN A 222 4.46 14.90 -18.61
N THR A 223 3.37 14.35 -18.09
CA THR A 223 3.35 13.70 -16.78
C THR A 223 2.86 12.26 -16.92
N ILE A 224 3.63 11.28 -16.43
CA ILE A 224 3.18 9.91 -16.22
C ILE A 224 2.42 9.86 -14.91
N VAL A 225 1.16 9.41 -14.97
CA VAL A 225 0.40 9.00 -13.80
C VAL A 225 0.30 7.48 -13.83
N LEU A 226 0.86 6.84 -12.80
CA LEU A 226 0.77 5.40 -12.60
C LEU A 226 -0.05 5.14 -11.34
N LEU A 227 -1.18 4.45 -11.49
CA LEU A 227 -2.04 4.03 -10.39
C LEU A 227 -1.91 2.54 -10.19
N THR A 228 -1.65 2.13 -8.96
CA THR A 228 -1.54 0.71 -8.57
C THR A 228 -1.93 0.54 -7.10
N SER A 229 -1.83 -0.69 -6.58
CA SER A 229 -2.08 -1.02 -5.17
C SER A 229 -0.89 -1.76 -4.57
N ASP A 230 -0.79 -1.80 -3.25
CA ASP A 230 0.27 -2.53 -2.52
C ASP A 230 -0.03 -4.03 -2.39
N ASN A 231 -1.30 -4.42 -2.39
CA ASN A 231 -1.76 -5.81 -2.28
C ASN A 231 -3.20 -5.96 -2.78
N GLY A 232 -3.66 -7.20 -2.86
CA GLY A 232 -5.05 -7.51 -3.13
C GLY A 232 -6.03 -6.97 -2.08
N PRO A 233 -7.33 -6.98 -2.34
CA PRO A 233 -8.34 -6.39 -1.47
C PRO A 233 -8.55 -7.19 -0.18
N VAL A 234 -9.14 -6.53 0.83
CA VAL A 234 -9.74 -7.16 2.00
C VAL A 234 -11.08 -6.50 2.29
N VAL A 235 -12.07 -7.28 2.69
CA VAL A 235 -13.41 -6.76 2.98
C VAL A 235 -13.54 -6.41 4.45
N ASP A 236 -13.57 -7.38 5.36
CA ASP A 236 -13.47 -7.12 6.80
C ASP A 236 -11.99 -7.11 7.23
N ASP A 237 -11.51 -5.98 7.70
CA ASP A 237 -10.15 -5.81 8.22
C ASP A 237 -10.16 -5.10 9.58
N GLY A 238 -11.09 -5.49 10.46
CA GLY A 238 -11.08 -5.15 11.88
C GLY A 238 -12.08 -4.11 12.35
N TYR A 239 -13.02 -3.65 11.53
CA TYR A 239 -14.02 -2.67 11.91
C TYR A 239 -15.45 -3.08 11.54
N GLN A 240 -16.45 -2.60 12.31
CA GLN A 240 -17.86 -2.81 12.07
C GLN A 240 -18.40 -1.77 11.07
N ASP A 241 -17.88 -1.78 9.85
CA ASP A 241 -18.24 -0.85 8.78
C ASP A 241 -19.25 -1.45 7.79
N GLN A 242 -19.81 -2.62 8.10
CA GLN A 242 -20.77 -3.38 7.27
C GLN A 242 -20.24 -3.73 5.87
N ALA A 243 -18.91 -3.84 5.73
CA ALA A 243 -18.31 -4.06 4.42
C ALA A 243 -18.69 -5.40 3.78
N GLU A 244 -18.87 -6.46 4.58
CA GLU A 244 -19.31 -7.77 4.09
C GLU A 244 -20.81 -7.76 3.73
N GLU A 245 -21.64 -7.20 4.61
CA GLU A 245 -23.10 -7.19 4.47
C GLU A 245 -23.56 -6.34 3.28
N LEU A 246 -22.83 -5.27 2.96
CA LEU A 246 -23.19 -4.32 1.92
C LEU A 246 -22.36 -4.48 0.62
N LEU A 247 -21.78 -5.64 0.37
CA LEU A 247 -21.05 -5.90 -0.88
C LEU A 247 -21.93 -5.78 -2.14
N ASN A 248 -23.23 -6.07 -2.02
CA ASN A 248 -24.20 -5.97 -3.12
C ASN A 248 -23.74 -6.63 -4.44
N GLY A 249 -23.10 -7.81 -4.31
CA GLY A 249 -22.58 -8.57 -5.45
C GLY A 249 -21.24 -8.08 -6.00
N HIS A 250 -20.66 -7.03 -5.42
CA HIS A 250 -19.30 -6.60 -5.79
C HIS A 250 -18.27 -7.66 -5.40
N LYS A 251 -17.37 -7.98 -6.32
CA LYS A 251 -16.27 -8.93 -6.13
C LYS A 251 -14.96 -8.15 -6.13
N PRO A 252 -14.42 -7.79 -4.95
CA PRO A 252 -13.24 -6.91 -4.87
C PRO A 252 -12.00 -7.45 -5.59
N ALA A 253 -11.77 -8.76 -5.54
CA ALA A 253 -10.69 -9.43 -6.26
C ALA A 253 -11.08 -9.85 -7.69
N GLY A 254 -12.26 -9.47 -8.18
CA GLY A 254 -12.76 -9.90 -9.50
C GLY A 254 -12.90 -11.42 -9.57
N PRO A 255 -12.29 -12.08 -10.56
CA PRO A 255 -12.33 -13.54 -10.72
C PRO A 255 -11.31 -14.28 -9.84
N TRP A 256 -10.35 -13.57 -9.24
CA TRP A 256 -9.23 -14.18 -8.54
C TRP A 256 -9.63 -14.81 -7.21
N ARG A 257 -9.09 -15.98 -6.89
CA ARG A 257 -9.22 -16.62 -5.58
C ARG A 257 -8.37 -15.91 -4.55
N GLY A 258 -8.81 -15.92 -3.29
CA GLY A 258 -8.12 -15.28 -2.17
C GLY A 258 -8.36 -13.77 -2.12
N ASN A 259 -7.65 -13.14 -1.21
CA ASN A 259 -7.65 -11.70 -0.96
C ASN A 259 -6.30 -11.33 -0.34
N LYS A 260 -6.12 -10.08 0.15
CA LYS A 260 -4.97 -9.68 0.98
C LYS A 260 -4.61 -10.81 1.96
N TYR A 261 -3.33 -11.05 2.19
CA TYR A 261 -2.76 -12.14 2.99
C TYR A 261 -2.61 -13.50 2.30
N SER A 262 -3.35 -13.76 1.22
CA SER A 262 -3.37 -15.04 0.51
C SER A 262 -2.17 -15.22 -0.42
N ALA A 263 -1.77 -16.48 -0.63
CA ALA A 263 -0.82 -16.85 -1.68
C ALA A 263 -1.48 -17.00 -3.06
N PHE A 264 -2.81 -17.02 -3.14
CA PHE A 264 -3.57 -17.03 -4.40
C PHE A 264 -3.54 -15.67 -5.10
N GLU A 265 -3.90 -15.65 -6.39
CA GLU A 265 -3.85 -14.43 -7.24
C GLU A 265 -4.61 -13.23 -6.62
N GLY A 266 -5.74 -13.46 -5.95
CA GLY A 266 -6.49 -12.38 -5.29
C GLY A 266 -5.73 -11.65 -4.18
N GLY A 267 -4.62 -12.22 -3.69
CA GLY A 267 -3.74 -11.56 -2.71
C GLY A 267 -2.63 -10.72 -3.34
N THR A 268 -2.22 -11.05 -4.56
CA THR A 268 -1.00 -10.53 -5.19
C THR A 268 -1.21 -9.87 -6.55
N ALA A 269 -2.24 -10.30 -7.32
CA ALA A 269 -2.59 -9.65 -8.59
C ALA A 269 -3.30 -8.32 -8.33
N ILE A 270 -2.63 -7.24 -8.68
CA ILE A 270 -3.08 -5.86 -8.46
C ILE A 270 -3.25 -5.10 -9.77
N PRO A 271 -4.14 -4.09 -9.83
CA PRO A 271 -4.28 -3.26 -11.01
C PRO A 271 -3.04 -2.41 -11.24
N VAL A 272 -2.70 -2.18 -12.52
CA VAL A 272 -1.76 -1.17 -12.97
C VAL A 272 -2.42 -0.36 -14.08
N ILE A 273 -2.59 0.95 -13.85
CA ILE A 273 -3.16 1.87 -14.83
C ILE A 273 -2.12 2.95 -15.11
N VAL A 274 -1.79 3.14 -16.39
CA VAL A 274 -0.85 4.16 -16.82
C VAL A 274 -1.56 5.19 -17.68
N ARG A 275 -1.42 6.48 -17.32
CA ARG A 275 -1.84 7.60 -18.15
C ARG A 275 -0.64 8.48 -18.49
N TRP A 276 -0.37 8.64 -19.76
CA TRP A 276 0.59 9.60 -20.31
C TRP A 276 0.14 10.02 -21.70
N PRO A 277 -0.74 11.02 -21.85
CA PRO A 277 -1.45 11.30 -23.09
C PRO A 277 -0.56 11.43 -24.32
N LYS A 278 0.64 12.02 -24.16
CA LYS A 278 1.58 12.19 -25.26
C LYS A 278 2.21 10.89 -25.76
N ASN A 279 2.35 9.86 -24.91
CA ASN A 279 3.17 8.67 -25.21
C ASN A 279 2.43 7.35 -25.04
N VAL A 280 1.29 7.31 -24.35
CA VAL A 280 0.50 6.10 -24.12
C VAL A 280 -0.86 6.28 -24.78
N LYS A 281 -1.18 5.40 -25.74
CA LYS A 281 -2.46 5.40 -26.43
C LYS A 281 -3.58 5.03 -25.45
N ALA A 282 -4.65 5.83 -25.43
CA ALA A 282 -5.82 5.56 -24.58
C ALA A 282 -6.56 4.27 -24.98
N GLY A 283 -7.23 3.65 -24.00
CA GLY A 283 -8.12 2.50 -24.22
C GLY A 283 -7.40 1.18 -24.48
N GLN A 284 -6.10 1.08 -24.22
CA GLN A 284 -5.37 -0.19 -24.32
C GLN A 284 -5.53 -1.00 -23.05
N THR A 285 -5.50 -2.32 -23.20
CA THR A 285 -5.36 -3.30 -22.12
C THR A 285 -4.16 -4.21 -22.41
N SER A 286 -3.53 -4.73 -21.37
CA SER A 286 -2.37 -5.63 -21.46
C SER A 286 -2.52 -6.75 -20.44
N ASP A 287 -2.17 -7.96 -20.84
CA ASP A 287 -2.06 -9.16 -19.99
C ASP A 287 -0.61 -9.48 -19.61
N VAL A 288 0.30 -8.55 -19.85
CA VAL A 288 1.73 -8.77 -19.59
C VAL A 288 2.00 -8.98 -18.11
N LEU A 289 2.64 -10.11 -17.80
CA LEU A 289 3.16 -10.36 -16.45
C LEU A 289 4.34 -9.44 -16.18
N MET A 290 4.21 -8.62 -15.14
CA MET A 290 5.27 -7.75 -14.61
C MET A 290 5.13 -7.62 -13.09
N SER A 291 6.08 -7.00 -12.43
CA SER A 291 6.08 -6.75 -10.99
C SER A 291 6.35 -5.29 -10.70
N GLN A 292 5.87 -4.77 -9.57
CA GLN A 292 6.17 -3.40 -9.12
C GLN A 292 7.68 -3.13 -8.98
N ILE A 293 8.49 -4.16 -8.65
CA ILE A 293 9.94 -4.00 -8.59
C ILE A 293 10.55 -3.59 -9.94
N ASP A 294 9.84 -3.81 -11.06
CA ASP A 294 10.29 -3.45 -12.40
C ASP A 294 10.16 -1.95 -12.69
N PHE A 295 9.41 -1.21 -11.88
CA PHE A 295 9.27 0.24 -12.06
C PHE A 295 10.61 0.95 -11.94
N MET A 296 11.50 0.50 -11.04
CA MET A 296 12.79 1.14 -10.86
C MET A 296 13.66 1.08 -12.13
N ALA A 297 13.87 -0.11 -12.72
CA ALA A 297 14.63 -0.24 -13.95
C ALA A 297 13.93 0.42 -15.15
N SER A 298 12.59 0.35 -15.20
CA SER A 298 11.80 0.94 -16.29
C SER A 298 11.88 2.48 -16.28
N PHE A 299 11.64 3.09 -15.15
CA PHE A 299 11.76 4.56 -15.04
C PHE A 299 13.20 5.03 -15.10
N GLY A 300 14.17 4.25 -14.56
CA GLY A 300 15.58 4.55 -14.71
C GLY A 300 16.00 4.62 -16.19
N ASN A 301 15.52 3.66 -17.00
CA ASN A 301 15.73 3.68 -18.45
C ASN A 301 15.07 4.92 -19.11
N LEU A 302 13.85 5.25 -18.70
CA LEU A 302 13.13 6.41 -19.25
C LEU A 302 13.86 7.74 -19.04
N ILE A 303 14.40 7.94 -17.84
CA ILE A 303 15.05 9.21 -17.44
C ILE A 303 16.56 9.21 -17.65
N GLY A 304 17.14 8.11 -18.14
CA GLY A 304 18.60 7.97 -18.33
C GLY A 304 19.40 7.92 -17.03
N ALA A 305 18.79 7.45 -15.94
CA ALA A 305 19.49 7.34 -14.66
C ALA A 305 20.47 6.18 -14.64
N THR A 306 21.59 6.37 -13.94
CA THR A 306 22.56 5.30 -13.69
C THR A 306 22.36 4.73 -12.28
N PHE A 307 22.55 3.40 -12.16
CA PHE A 307 22.39 2.70 -10.89
C PHE A 307 23.76 2.40 -10.26
N PRO A 308 23.94 2.59 -8.96
CA PRO A 308 25.07 2.03 -8.24
C PRO A 308 25.10 0.50 -8.42
N LYS A 309 26.29 -0.06 -8.49
CA LYS A 309 26.47 -1.51 -8.65
C LYS A 309 25.73 -2.29 -7.54
N GLY A 310 24.92 -3.25 -7.93
CA GLY A 310 24.14 -4.07 -7.01
C GLY A 310 22.82 -3.46 -6.54
N SER A 311 22.44 -2.27 -7.05
CA SER A 311 21.11 -1.70 -6.78
C SER A 311 20.04 -2.38 -7.64
N ALA A 312 18.85 -2.57 -7.09
CA ALA A 312 17.68 -3.14 -7.76
C ALA A 312 17.97 -4.44 -8.54
N PRO A 313 18.59 -5.47 -7.90
CA PRO A 313 19.09 -6.68 -8.59
C PRO A 313 17.98 -7.47 -9.29
N ASP A 314 16.74 -7.39 -8.77
CA ASP A 314 15.59 -8.12 -9.29
C ASP A 314 14.73 -7.31 -10.26
N SER A 315 15.00 -6.01 -10.40
CA SER A 315 14.26 -5.11 -11.28
C SER A 315 14.63 -5.33 -12.75
N ARG A 316 13.62 -5.39 -13.60
CA ARG A 316 13.78 -5.53 -15.07
C ARG A 316 13.15 -4.35 -15.78
N ASN A 317 13.73 -3.95 -16.89
CA ASN A 317 13.16 -2.89 -17.71
C ASN A 317 11.94 -3.40 -18.48
N HIS A 318 10.77 -2.97 -18.07
CA HIS A 318 9.47 -3.19 -18.69
C HIS A 318 8.82 -1.88 -19.17
N LEU A 319 9.62 -0.88 -19.49
CA LEU A 319 9.12 0.42 -19.96
C LEU A 319 8.22 0.27 -21.18
N GLY A 320 8.61 -0.53 -22.16
CA GLY A 320 7.79 -0.78 -23.35
C GLY A 320 6.40 -1.33 -23.03
N ASN A 321 6.30 -2.20 -22.00
CA ASN A 321 5.02 -2.73 -21.54
C ASN A 321 4.16 -1.64 -20.88
N LEU A 322 4.75 -0.78 -20.05
CA LEU A 322 4.07 0.36 -19.43
C LEU A 322 3.57 1.38 -20.47
N LEU A 323 4.29 1.52 -21.58
CA LEU A 323 3.92 2.40 -22.69
C LEU A 323 2.98 1.74 -23.72
N GLY A 324 2.71 0.44 -23.60
CA GLY A 324 1.89 -0.33 -24.55
C GLY A 324 2.59 -0.59 -25.89
N THR A 325 3.91 -0.56 -25.94
CA THR A 325 4.73 -0.78 -27.15
C THR A 325 5.45 -2.13 -27.18
N ASP A 326 5.40 -2.88 -26.07
CA ASP A 326 5.99 -4.21 -25.93
C ASP A 326 5.00 -5.16 -25.23
N THR A 327 5.05 -6.43 -25.60
CA THR A 327 4.21 -7.51 -25.05
C THR A 327 5.05 -8.61 -24.39
N THR A 328 6.33 -8.36 -24.16
CA THR A 328 7.23 -9.33 -23.54
C THR A 328 6.90 -9.49 -22.07
N HIS A 329 6.56 -10.70 -21.65
CA HIS A 329 6.30 -11.04 -20.27
C HIS A 329 7.58 -11.15 -19.45
N ARG A 330 7.48 -10.81 -18.17
CA ARG A 330 8.47 -11.29 -17.20
C ARG A 330 8.41 -12.83 -17.18
N PRO A 331 9.56 -13.54 -17.19
CA PRO A 331 9.54 -15.02 -17.23
C PRO A 331 8.87 -15.61 -15.99
N TRP A 332 9.01 -14.95 -14.84
CA TRP A 332 8.36 -15.30 -13.59
C TRP A 332 8.37 -14.14 -12.60
N VAL A 333 7.44 -14.18 -11.67
CA VAL A 333 7.40 -13.34 -10.47
C VAL A 333 7.40 -14.26 -9.26
N ALA A 334 8.26 -13.98 -8.28
CA ALA A 334 8.19 -14.60 -6.95
C ALA A 334 7.36 -13.76 -6.05
N GLU A 335 6.44 -14.38 -5.33
CA GLU A 335 5.50 -13.70 -4.44
C GLU A 335 5.51 -14.39 -3.08
N MET A 336 5.13 -13.66 -2.04
CA MET A 336 5.09 -14.16 -0.68
C MET A 336 3.79 -13.76 0.01
N SER A 337 3.09 -14.72 0.58
CA SER A 337 1.91 -14.47 1.41
C SER A 337 2.29 -13.93 2.79
N SER A 338 1.30 -13.49 3.57
CA SER A 338 1.51 -13.01 4.95
C SER A 338 2.10 -14.08 5.89
N ASN A 339 1.98 -15.35 5.56
CA ASN A 339 2.53 -16.48 6.31
C ASN A 339 3.90 -16.94 5.77
N HIS A 340 4.57 -16.11 4.98
CA HIS A 340 5.86 -16.40 4.35
C HIS A 340 5.87 -17.60 3.40
N VAL A 341 4.69 -18.02 2.90
CA VAL A 341 4.59 -19.02 1.85
C VAL A 341 4.95 -18.39 0.53
N LEU A 342 5.92 -18.98 -0.14
CA LEU A 342 6.38 -18.49 -1.44
C LEU A 342 5.60 -19.13 -2.59
N SER A 343 5.41 -18.34 -3.62
CA SER A 343 4.83 -18.79 -4.88
C SER A 343 5.60 -18.25 -6.07
N ILE A 344 5.50 -18.95 -7.20
CA ILE A 344 6.01 -18.51 -8.49
C ILE A 344 4.85 -18.35 -9.46
N ARG A 345 4.76 -17.18 -10.06
CA ARG A 345 3.83 -16.84 -11.13
C ARG A 345 4.57 -16.69 -12.45
N THR A 346 4.20 -17.47 -13.43
CA THR A 346 4.63 -17.31 -14.83
C THR A 346 3.43 -16.85 -15.67
N LYS A 347 3.58 -16.60 -16.97
CA LYS A 347 2.45 -16.28 -17.84
C LYS A 347 1.33 -17.33 -17.75
N GLU A 348 1.68 -18.60 -17.65
CA GLU A 348 0.75 -19.73 -17.73
C GLU A 348 0.42 -20.35 -16.37
N TRP A 349 1.40 -20.39 -15.45
CA TRP A 349 1.33 -21.19 -14.23
C TRP A 349 1.44 -20.36 -12.97
N LYS A 350 0.70 -20.77 -11.94
CA LYS A 350 0.91 -20.39 -10.54
C LYS A 350 1.29 -21.61 -9.74
N TYR A 351 2.46 -21.60 -9.15
CA TYR A 351 2.94 -22.62 -8.22
C TYR A 351 2.99 -22.04 -6.81
N ILE A 352 2.41 -22.76 -5.84
CA ILE A 352 2.50 -22.42 -4.41
C ILE A 352 3.21 -23.57 -3.70
N GLU A 353 4.24 -23.24 -2.92
CA GLU A 353 5.03 -24.24 -2.21
C GLU A 353 4.25 -24.91 -1.07
N PRO A 354 4.59 -26.17 -0.70
CA PRO A 354 4.01 -26.85 0.45
C PRO A 354 4.24 -26.08 1.75
N ASN A 355 3.20 -26.02 2.60
CA ASN A 355 3.28 -25.40 3.91
C ASN A 355 2.21 -25.98 4.86
N ASP A 356 2.61 -26.31 6.08
CA ASP A 356 1.74 -26.89 7.11
C ASP A 356 0.90 -25.84 7.90
N GLY A 357 0.91 -24.57 7.49
CA GLY A 357 0.13 -23.51 8.10
C GLY A 357 -1.37 -23.70 7.97
N SER A 358 -2.14 -22.89 8.70
CA SER A 358 -3.60 -22.90 8.63
C SER A 358 -4.09 -22.54 7.23
N LYS A 359 -5.06 -23.29 6.69
CA LYS A 359 -5.72 -22.99 5.40
C LYS A 359 -6.54 -21.70 5.42
N MET A 360 -6.89 -21.21 6.59
CA MET A 360 -7.66 -19.98 6.79
C MET A 360 -6.92 -19.06 7.75
N ILE A 361 -7.09 -17.74 7.57
CA ILE A 361 -6.64 -16.75 8.55
C ILE A 361 -7.35 -17.03 9.88
N LYS A 362 -6.60 -17.04 11.00
CA LYS A 362 -7.11 -17.41 12.33
C LYS A 362 -7.56 -16.21 13.18
N TRP A 363 -7.19 -15.00 12.80
CA TRP A 363 -7.29 -13.82 13.67
C TRP A 363 -8.26 -12.74 13.18
N GLY A 364 -9.08 -12.96 12.23
CA GLY A 364 -9.98 -11.90 11.74
C GLY A 364 -10.71 -12.31 10.47
N PRO A 365 -10.33 -11.77 9.33
CA PRO A 365 -11.06 -12.00 8.08
C PRO A 365 -11.04 -13.46 7.68
N LYS A 366 -12.18 -13.93 7.14
CA LYS A 366 -12.34 -15.30 6.65
C LYS A 366 -11.67 -15.47 5.28
N ILE A 367 -10.34 -15.45 5.24
CA ILE A 367 -9.55 -15.50 4.01
C ILE A 367 -8.76 -16.80 3.95
N GLU A 368 -8.79 -17.46 2.78
CA GLU A 368 -7.94 -18.60 2.47
C GLU A 368 -6.48 -18.13 2.33
N THR A 369 -5.58 -18.81 3.02
CA THR A 369 -4.15 -18.44 3.01
C THR A 369 -3.40 -18.95 1.80
N GLY A 370 -3.86 -20.04 1.19
CA GLY A 370 -3.10 -20.81 0.20
C GLY A 370 -2.15 -21.83 0.81
N ASN A 371 -2.19 -22.04 2.13
CA ASN A 371 -1.40 -23.10 2.78
C ASN A 371 -1.97 -24.48 2.47
N ASP A 372 -1.11 -25.40 2.06
CA ASP A 372 -1.42 -26.82 1.90
C ASP A 372 -0.12 -27.64 2.10
N PRO A 373 -0.15 -28.80 2.78
CA PRO A 373 1.03 -29.65 2.95
C PRO A 373 1.53 -30.26 1.63
N LEU A 374 0.72 -30.24 0.59
CA LEU A 374 1.08 -30.68 -0.75
C LEU A 374 1.40 -29.49 -1.68
N PRO A 375 2.22 -29.68 -2.71
CA PRO A 375 2.46 -28.65 -3.70
C PRO A 375 1.18 -28.33 -4.46
N GLN A 376 0.99 -27.06 -4.80
CA GLN A 376 -0.15 -26.60 -5.57
C GLN A 376 0.34 -26.01 -6.89
N LEU A 377 -0.30 -26.42 -7.99
CA LEU A 377 -0.06 -25.90 -9.32
C LEU A 377 -1.39 -25.58 -10.01
N TYR A 378 -1.52 -24.36 -10.49
CA TYR A 378 -2.71 -23.89 -11.19
C TYR A 378 -2.34 -23.36 -12.57
N ARG A 379 -3.12 -23.72 -13.60
CA ARG A 379 -2.95 -23.20 -14.94
C ARG A 379 -3.81 -21.95 -15.08
N ILE A 380 -3.20 -20.78 -14.92
CA ILE A 380 -3.92 -19.50 -14.82
C ILE A 380 -4.61 -19.11 -16.13
N SER A 381 -4.06 -19.52 -17.29
CA SER A 381 -4.71 -19.28 -18.60
C SER A 381 -6.10 -19.88 -18.71
N ASP A 382 -6.34 -21.01 -18.05
CA ASP A 382 -7.58 -21.79 -18.18
C ASP A 382 -8.42 -21.75 -16.91
N ASN A 383 -7.82 -21.41 -15.77
CA ASN A 383 -8.43 -21.46 -14.44
C ASN A 383 -8.08 -20.25 -13.57
N LEU A 384 -8.67 -19.11 -13.89
CA LEU A 384 -8.51 -17.85 -13.14
C LEU A 384 -8.91 -17.98 -11.65
N TYR A 385 -9.73 -18.99 -11.32
CA TYR A 385 -10.24 -19.21 -9.97
C TYR A 385 -9.34 -20.09 -9.09
N GLU A 386 -8.24 -20.64 -9.65
CA GLU A 386 -7.29 -21.50 -8.92
C GLU A 386 -7.98 -22.64 -8.14
N GLN A 387 -8.97 -23.30 -8.74
CA GLN A 387 -9.74 -24.38 -8.10
C GLN A 387 -9.13 -25.76 -8.32
N ASP A 388 -8.61 -26.01 -9.52
CA ASP A 388 -8.12 -27.32 -9.93
C ASP A 388 -6.60 -27.38 -9.75
N ASN A 389 -6.15 -27.99 -8.64
CA ASN A 389 -4.74 -28.27 -8.44
C ASN A 389 -4.29 -29.42 -9.37
N VAL A 390 -3.43 -29.10 -10.32
CA VAL A 390 -2.92 -30.06 -11.34
C VAL A 390 -1.47 -30.49 -11.06
N ALA A 391 -0.97 -30.30 -9.85
CA ALA A 391 0.42 -30.61 -9.49
C ALA A 391 0.79 -32.08 -9.77
N ASP A 392 -0.08 -33.03 -9.46
CA ASP A 392 0.15 -34.45 -9.64
C ASP A 392 0.22 -34.89 -11.12
N THR A 393 -0.48 -34.15 -11.99
CA THR A 393 -0.52 -34.45 -13.43
C THR A 393 0.57 -33.72 -14.21
N HIS A 394 1.24 -32.73 -13.59
CA HIS A 394 2.29 -31.91 -14.21
C HIS A 394 3.59 -31.87 -13.37
N PRO A 395 4.17 -33.03 -12.99
CA PRO A 395 5.32 -33.05 -12.07
C PRO A 395 6.57 -32.35 -12.63
N THR A 396 6.76 -32.34 -13.95
CA THR A 396 7.87 -31.63 -14.59
C THR A 396 7.77 -30.11 -14.36
N VAL A 397 6.57 -29.53 -14.53
CA VAL A 397 6.34 -28.09 -14.30
C VAL A 397 6.56 -27.76 -12.83
N VAL A 398 6.03 -28.59 -11.92
CA VAL A 398 6.27 -28.44 -10.47
C VAL A 398 7.77 -28.39 -10.18
N TYR A 399 8.53 -29.33 -10.71
CA TYR A 399 9.98 -29.40 -10.50
C TYR A 399 10.73 -28.15 -11.04
N GLU A 400 10.36 -27.67 -12.22
CA GLU A 400 10.94 -26.46 -12.82
C GLU A 400 10.68 -25.22 -11.96
N LEU A 401 9.44 -25.01 -11.52
CA LEU A 401 9.06 -23.86 -10.71
C LEU A 401 9.65 -23.94 -9.29
N GLN A 402 9.75 -25.11 -8.69
CA GLN A 402 10.49 -25.32 -7.44
C GLN A 402 11.96 -24.94 -7.57
N ASN A 403 12.60 -25.26 -8.70
CA ASN A 403 14.00 -24.89 -8.93
C ASN A 403 14.18 -23.38 -9.09
N ILE A 404 13.20 -22.67 -9.66
CA ILE A 404 13.21 -21.21 -9.69
C ILE A 404 13.11 -20.69 -8.24
N LEU A 405 12.17 -21.21 -7.46
CA LEU A 405 11.95 -20.78 -6.08
C LEU A 405 13.18 -20.95 -5.18
N ARG A 406 13.91 -22.08 -5.37
CA ARG A 406 15.18 -22.35 -4.63
C ARG A 406 16.28 -21.32 -4.94
N ARG A 407 16.25 -20.69 -6.10
CA ARG A 407 17.24 -19.64 -6.48
C ARG A 407 16.88 -18.27 -5.95
N VAL A 408 15.62 -18.07 -5.63
CA VAL A 408 15.09 -16.80 -5.07
C VAL A 408 15.31 -16.73 -3.55
N ARG A 409 15.40 -17.87 -2.89
CA ARG A 409 15.76 -17.99 -1.46
C ARG A 409 17.25 -17.74 -1.23
#